data_59b832418202b02a230561c9a724f0cf
#
_entry.id   59b832418202b02a230561c9a724f0cf
#
_cell.length_a   1.000
_cell.length_b   1.000
_cell.length_c   1.000
_cell.angle_alpha   90.00
_cell.angle_beta   90.00
_cell.angle_gamma   90.00
#
_symmetry.space_group_name_H-M   'P 1'
#
loop_
_entity.id
_entity.type
_entity.pdbx_description
1 polymer ?
#
loop_
_entity_poly.entity_id
_entity_poly.type
_entity_poly.pdbx_seq_one_letter_code
_entity_poly.pdbx_strand_id
1 'polypeptide(L)'
;LASGCGDDEEGGTEIPKQPQSAVPLLGDDCDPMVPTHCGLPFPSNVYLGDDPDGKHANGKRVSFGPTTLPARQDDLHAPPELFYDHDGFSPSQGPMTHLPLAKCAACATPYSIEKSLEPDHPTVLLEVSTGRKIPHWVDLDMSTDNDGLEDRPDQRELMIRPAERLKDDTRYIVAIRNVEDINDKVIPPSKVFKAIRGGELLSSGTPAEKWSVYARRALYKEIFSELDKAGVERKDLQIAWDYTTASKDNISRWIVQMRDKALAVVGDDGPTFKLKEVEELTDS
;
A
#
# COMPACT_ATOMS: atom_id res chain seq x y z
N LEU A 1 29.37 16.77 -56.36
CA LEU A 1 29.87 16.42 -55.04
C LEU A 1 28.67 16.42 -54.08
N ALA A 2 28.04 15.27 -53.90
CA ALA A 2 26.99 15.01 -52.95
C ALA A 2 27.63 14.37 -51.72
N SER A 3 27.49 14.99 -50.57
CA SER A 3 27.91 14.47 -49.25
C SER A 3 26.71 13.73 -48.68
N GLY A 4 26.82 12.45 -48.45
CA GLY A 4 25.79 11.64 -47.81
C GLY A 4 25.80 11.92 -46.29
N CYS A 5 24.62 12.13 -45.72
CA CYS A 5 24.37 12.00 -44.28
C CYS A 5 24.21 10.50 -44.01
N GLY A 6 25.03 9.98 -43.14
CA GLY A 6 24.83 8.64 -42.57
C GLY A 6 23.70 8.69 -41.55
N ASP A 7 22.76 7.76 -41.70
CA ASP A 7 21.76 7.46 -40.69
C ASP A 7 22.45 6.67 -39.58
N ASP A 8 22.63 7.33 -38.42
CA ASP A 8 23.00 6.63 -37.19
C ASP A 8 21.76 5.86 -36.70
N GLU A 9 21.78 4.54 -36.92
CA GLU A 9 20.86 3.62 -36.28
C GLU A 9 21.08 3.70 -34.77
N GLU A 10 20.19 4.43 -34.07
CA GLU A 10 20.05 4.30 -32.63
C GLU A 10 19.61 2.85 -32.32
N GLY A 11 20.56 2.07 -31.86
CA GLY A 11 20.31 0.74 -31.32
C GLY A 11 19.42 0.86 -30.08
N GLY A 12 18.11 0.75 -30.31
CA GLY A 12 17.14 0.57 -29.22
C GLY A 12 17.52 -0.70 -28.46
N THR A 13 17.95 -0.57 -27.24
CA THR A 13 18.08 -1.69 -26.32
C THR A 13 16.70 -2.28 -26.12
N GLU A 14 16.42 -3.42 -26.75
CA GLU A 14 15.24 -4.23 -26.45
C GLU A 14 15.27 -4.55 -24.95
N ILE A 15 14.26 -4.04 -24.22
CA ILE A 15 14.01 -4.43 -22.85
C ILE A 15 13.69 -5.92 -22.86
N PRO A 16 14.45 -6.78 -22.16
CA PRO A 16 14.18 -8.21 -22.14
C PRO A 16 12.76 -8.43 -21.62
N LYS A 17 11.91 -9.07 -22.44
CA LYS A 17 10.58 -9.50 -22.01
C LYS A 17 10.74 -10.44 -20.82
N GLN A 18 10.22 -10.06 -19.66
CA GLN A 18 10.16 -10.96 -18.50
C GLN A 18 9.42 -12.25 -18.92
N PRO A 19 9.92 -13.43 -18.51
CA PRO A 19 9.22 -14.68 -18.81
C PRO A 19 7.83 -14.66 -18.17
N GLN A 20 6.78 -14.84 -18.94
CA GLN A 20 5.37 -14.74 -18.57
C GLN A 20 4.87 -15.79 -17.57
N SER A 21 5.70 -16.60 -16.95
CA SER A 21 5.28 -17.72 -16.10
C SER A 21 6.06 -17.93 -14.81
N ALA A 22 6.99 -17.05 -14.46
CA ALA A 22 7.67 -17.15 -13.18
C ALA A 22 6.83 -16.44 -12.12
N VAL A 23 6.16 -17.21 -11.26
CA VAL A 23 5.73 -16.71 -9.94
C VAL A 23 6.97 -16.14 -9.27
N PRO A 24 7.00 -14.85 -8.91
CA PRO A 24 8.17 -14.28 -8.26
C PRO A 24 8.53 -15.14 -7.05
N LEU A 25 9.78 -15.56 -6.92
CA LEU A 25 10.27 -16.18 -5.71
C LEU A 25 10.23 -15.10 -4.64
N LEU A 26 9.26 -15.20 -3.75
CA LEU A 26 9.16 -14.28 -2.61
C LEU A 26 10.33 -14.57 -1.69
N GLY A 27 11.07 -13.53 -1.34
CA GLY A 27 12.10 -13.64 -0.30
C GLY A 27 11.49 -14.00 1.06
N ASP A 28 12.30 -14.43 2.01
CA ASP A 28 11.86 -14.81 3.36
C ASP A 28 11.25 -13.64 4.15
N ASP A 29 11.48 -12.40 3.72
CA ASP A 29 11.00 -11.15 4.28
C ASP A 29 9.70 -10.62 3.63
N CYS A 30 9.10 -11.40 2.73
CA CYS A 30 7.79 -11.11 2.15
C CYS A 30 6.65 -11.68 2.99
N ASP A 31 5.53 -10.96 3.08
CA ASP A 31 4.36 -11.46 3.77
C ASP A 31 3.67 -12.59 2.96
N PRO A 32 3.66 -13.83 3.45
CA PRO A 32 3.06 -14.94 2.72
C PRO A 32 1.52 -14.89 2.64
N MET A 33 0.89 -13.88 3.21
CA MET A 33 -0.55 -13.65 3.05
C MET A 33 -0.94 -13.27 1.62
N VAL A 34 -0.03 -12.59 0.90
CA VAL A 34 -0.19 -12.26 -0.52
C VAL A 34 0.96 -12.89 -1.30
N PRO A 35 0.84 -14.17 -1.67
CA PRO A 35 1.96 -14.95 -2.23
C PRO A 35 2.37 -14.53 -3.65
N THR A 36 1.68 -13.58 -4.24
CA THR A 36 1.91 -13.11 -5.61
C THR A 36 2.83 -11.89 -5.68
N HIS A 37 2.82 -11.03 -4.64
CA HIS A 37 3.57 -9.79 -4.62
C HIS A 37 4.20 -9.57 -3.26
N CYS A 38 5.53 -9.47 -3.23
CA CYS A 38 6.26 -9.09 -2.03
C CYS A 38 5.90 -7.65 -1.63
N GLY A 39 5.84 -7.37 -0.33
CA GLY A 39 5.43 -6.06 0.20
C GLY A 39 3.93 -5.89 0.39
N LEU A 40 3.10 -6.74 -0.22
CA LEU A 40 1.66 -6.72 0.00
C LEU A 40 1.22 -7.73 1.11
N PRO A 41 0.13 -7.42 1.83
CA PRO A 41 -0.70 -6.21 1.75
C PRO A 41 0.04 -5.00 2.32
N PHE A 42 -0.22 -3.81 1.76
CA PHE A 42 0.44 -2.57 2.15
C PHE A 42 -0.58 -1.43 2.36
N PRO A 43 -0.40 -0.53 3.35
CA PRO A 43 0.52 -0.67 4.48
C PRO A 43 0.12 -1.82 5.42
N SER A 44 1.06 -2.37 6.18
CA SER A 44 0.79 -3.47 7.10
C SER A 44 1.69 -3.40 8.34
N ASN A 45 1.11 -3.68 9.53
CA ASN A 45 1.87 -3.73 10.79
C ASN A 45 2.90 -4.86 10.83
N VAL A 46 2.89 -5.79 9.89
CA VAL A 46 3.98 -6.76 9.72
C VAL A 46 5.32 -6.08 9.42
N TYR A 47 5.27 -4.90 8.83
CA TYR A 47 6.43 -4.05 8.52
C TYR A 47 6.62 -2.92 9.54
N LEU A 48 5.94 -2.96 10.69
CA LEU A 48 6.09 -2.01 11.77
C LEU A 48 6.68 -2.74 12.99
N GLY A 49 8.01 -2.68 13.10
CA GLY A 49 8.75 -3.30 14.20
C GLY A 49 8.93 -2.38 15.41
N ASP A 50 9.56 -2.92 16.45
CA ASP A 50 10.01 -2.10 17.58
C ASP A 50 11.14 -1.17 17.14
N ASP A 51 11.20 0.02 17.72
CA ASP A 51 12.28 0.99 17.50
C ASP A 51 13.44 0.72 18.49
N PRO A 52 14.51 0.04 18.08
CA PRO A 52 15.61 -0.31 18.98
C PRO A 52 16.46 0.91 19.39
N ASP A 53 16.36 1.99 18.62
CA ASP A 53 17.13 3.21 18.85
C ASP A 53 16.39 4.21 19.76
N GLY A 54 15.11 3.95 20.07
CA GLY A 54 14.27 4.81 20.90
C GLY A 54 14.04 6.21 20.32
N LYS A 55 14.10 6.36 19.00
CA LYS A 55 13.93 7.64 18.31
C LYS A 55 12.48 8.10 18.24
N HIS A 56 11.55 7.16 18.24
CA HIS A 56 10.13 7.42 18.05
C HIS A 56 9.35 7.30 19.36
N ALA A 57 8.49 8.26 19.62
CA ALA A 57 7.74 8.34 20.88
C ALA A 57 6.78 7.14 21.09
N ASN A 58 6.28 6.56 20.00
CA ASN A 58 5.42 5.37 20.05
C ASN A 58 6.21 4.05 20.17
N GLY A 59 7.56 4.11 20.20
CA GLY A 59 8.43 2.95 20.30
C GLY A 59 8.42 2.04 19.07
N LYS A 60 7.91 2.51 17.94
CA LYS A 60 7.82 1.75 16.69
C LYS A 60 8.57 2.42 15.55
N ARG A 61 9.02 1.62 14.59
CA ARG A 61 9.57 2.10 13.33
C ARG A 61 9.17 1.19 12.17
N VAL A 62 9.06 1.77 10.98
CA VAL A 62 8.90 1.00 9.75
C VAL A 62 10.17 0.19 9.49
N SER A 63 10.03 -1.11 9.30
CA SER A 63 11.14 -2.05 9.17
C SER A 63 10.81 -3.07 8.07
N PHE A 64 11.20 -2.75 6.84
CA PHE A 64 11.16 -3.69 5.73
C PHE A 64 12.37 -4.63 5.77
N GLY A 65 12.21 -5.82 5.23
CA GLY A 65 13.33 -6.69 4.93
C GLY A 65 14.07 -6.25 3.65
N PRO A 66 15.26 -6.81 3.39
CA PRO A 66 16.09 -6.38 2.25
C PRO A 66 15.46 -6.63 0.88
N THR A 67 14.49 -7.54 0.76
CA THR A 67 13.81 -7.87 -0.51
C THR A 67 12.31 -7.56 -0.49
N THR A 68 11.80 -6.93 0.57
CA THR A 68 10.36 -6.62 0.72
C THR A 68 9.85 -5.65 -0.35
N LEU A 69 10.63 -4.60 -0.61
CA LEU A 69 10.25 -3.56 -1.58
C LEU A 69 10.60 -3.98 -3.00
N PRO A 70 9.87 -3.48 -4.02
CA PRO A 70 10.15 -3.80 -5.41
C PRO A 70 11.61 -3.53 -5.79
N ALA A 71 12.17 -4.43 -6.60
CA ALA A 71 13.49 -4.22 -7.20
C ALA A 71 13.41 -3.25 -8.38
N ARG A 72 14.48 -2.52 -8.61
CA ARG A 72 14.72 -1.75 -9.83
C ARG A 72 15.07 -2.69 -10.98
N GLN A 73 15.22 -2.13 -12.18
CA GLN A 73 15.60 -2.88 -13.39
C GLN A 73 16.96 -3.62 -13.28
N ASP A 74 17.82 -3.18 -12.35
CA ASP A 74 19.13 -3.78 -12.06
C ASP A 74 19.09 -4.80 -10.92
N ASP A 75 17.90 -5.29 -10.57
CA ASP A 75 17.60 -6.24 -9.48
C ASP A 75 18.02 -5.73 -8.07
N LEU A 76 18.25 -4.42 -7.92
CA LEU A 76 18.55 -3.81 -6.63
C LEU A 76 17.26 -3.33 -5.96
N HIS A 77 17.04 -3.81 -4.74
CA HIS A 77 15.95 -3.33 -3.88
C HIS A 77 16.29 -2.01 -3.21
N ALA A 78 15.26 -1.24 -2.86
CA ALA A 78 15.47 -0.04 -2.05
C ALA A 78 16.02 -0.43 -0.66
N PRO A 79 17.08 0.25 -0.16
CA PRO A 79 17.61 -0.03 1.16
C PRO A 79 16.57 0.19 2.25
N PRO A 80 16.31 -0.79 3.15
CA PRO A 80 15.32 -0.65 4.22
C PRO A 80 15.57 0.53 5.15
N GLU A 81 16.83 0.92 5.32
CA GLU A 81 17.26 2.01 6.19
C GLU A 81 16.64 3.36 5.83
N LEU A 82 16.26 3.55 4.57
CA LEU A 82 15.56 4.75 4.11
C LEU A 82 14.23 4.98 4.82
N PHE A 83 13.64 3.94 5.38
CA PHE A 83 12.34 3.95 6.03
C PHE A 83 12.41 3.94 7.56
N TYR A 84 13.60 3.74 8.16
CA TYR A 84 13.76 3.66 9.62
C TYR A 84 13.44 4.95 10.38
N ASP A 85 13.29 6.06 9.66
CA ASP A 85 12.90 7.35 10.21
C ASP A 85 11.37 7.52 10.33
N HIS A 86 10.60 6.49 9.97
CA HIS A 86 9.13 6.51 10.02
C HIS A 86 8.62 5.64 11.16
N ASP A 87 7.72 6.21 11.99
CA ASP A 87 7.10 5.55 13.15
C ASP A 87 5.74 4.93 12.84
N GLY A 88 5.35 4.93 11.58
CA GLY A 88 4.10 4.40 11.04
C GLY A 88 3.95 4.74 9.58
N PHE A 89 2.77 4.50 9.03
CA PHE A 89 2.47 4.72 7.61
C PHE A 89 1.73 6.04 7.37
N SER A 90 1.81 6.56 6.15
CA SER A 90 1.13 7.82 5.82
C SER A 90 -0.39 7.72 6.04
N PRO A 91 -1.01 8.69 6.72
CA PRO A 91 -2.47 8.74 6.89
C PRO A 91 -3.22 9.05 5.57
N SER A 92 -2.50 9.36 4.51
CA SER A 92 -3.05 9.56 3.17
C SER A 92 -2.77 8.36 2.24
N GLN A 93 -2.09 7.32 2.74
CA GLN A 93 -1.85 6.10 1.98
C GLN A 93 -3.12 5.26 1.88
N GLY A 94 -3.56 4.96 0.66
CA GLY A 94 -4.61 3.97 0.42
C GLY A 94 -4.08 2.55 0.65
N PRO A 95 -4.74 1.72 1.48
CA PRO A 95 -4.39 0.32 1.58
C PRO A 95 -4.52 -0.41 0.25
N MET A 96 -3.56 -1.30 -0.04
CA MET A 96 -3.53 -2.07 -1.28
C MET A 96 -3.19 -3.53 -1.03
N THR A 97 -3.69 -4.38 -1.90
CA THR A 97 -3.38 -5.81 -1.92
C THR A 97 -3.54 -6.36 -3.33
N HIS A 98 -3.16 -7.60 -3.53
CA HIS A 98 -3.37 -8.29 -4.79
C HIS A 98 -4.31 -9.48 -4.60
N LEU A 99 -5.38 -9.50 -5.40
CA LEU A 99 -6.28 -10.62 -5.58
C LEU A 99 -6.26 -10.96 -7.09
N PRO A 100 -5.76 -12.13 -7.49
CA PRO A 100 -5.57 -12.47 -8.90
C PRO A 100 -6.85 -12.34 -9.71
N LEU A 101 -6.79 -11.63 -10.84
CA LEU A 101 -7.91 -11.40 -11.75
C LEU A 101 -9.11 -10.69 -11.12
N ALA A 102 -8.92 -9.92 -10.06
CA ALA A 102 -10.02 -9.27 -9.34
C ALA A 102 -10.87 -8.38 -10.25
N LYS A 103 -12.20 -8.51 -10.09
CA LYS A 103 -13.22 -7.65 -10.66
C LYS A 103 -14.13 -7.18 -9.52
N CYS A 104 -13.97 -5.96 -9.08
CA CYS A 104 -14.74 -5.47 -7.94
C CYS A 104 -15.99 -4.70 -8.39
N ALA A 105 -16.91 -5.38 -9.09
CA ALA A 105 -18.11 -4.76 -9.62
C ALA A 105 -19.06 -4.22 -8.52
N ALA A 106 -19.08 -4.84 -7.36
CA ALA A 106 -19.86 -4.41 -6.21
C ALA A 106 -19.17 -3.36 -5.33
N CYS A 107 -17.94 -2.99 -5.63
CA CYS A 107 -17.19 -2.01 -4.87
C CYS A 107 -17.72 -0.58 -5.08
N ALA A 108 -17.58 0.25 -4.07
CA ALA A 108 -17.83 1.68 -4.17
C ALA A 108 -16.86 2.34 -5.15
N THR A 109 -17.37 3.31 -5.90
CA THR A 109 -16.63 4.14 -6.84
C THR A 109 -16.49 5.57 -6.28
N PRO A 110 -15.71 6.47 -6.88
CA PRO A 110 -15.66 7.88 -6.48
C PRO A 110 -17.05 8.58 -6.52
N TYR A 111 -18.02 8.01 -7.24
CA TYR A 111 -19.38 8.54 -7.37
C TYR A 111 -20.41 7.85 -6.46
N SER A 112 -19.99 6.87 -5.65
CA SER A 112 -20.86 6.07 -4.79
C SER A 112 -20.17 5.67 -3.48
N ILE A 113 -19.38 6.60 -2.91
CA ILE A 113 -18.55 6.37 -1.72
C ILE A 113 -19.36 5.86 -0.53
N GLU A 114 -20.60 6.34 -0.37
CA GLU A 114 -21.51 5.96 0.70
C GLU A 114 -21.78 4.44 0.74
N LYS A 115 -21.73 3.76 -0.40
CA LYS A 115 -21.88 2.30 -0.48
C LYS A 115 -20.84 1.54 0.32
N SER A 116 -19.63 2.12 0.50
CA SER A 116 -18.57 1.49 1.30
C SER A 116 -18.95 1.29 2.77
N LEU A 117 -19.98 1.98 3.25
CA LEU A 117 -20.48 1.86 4.62
C LEU A 117 -21.59 0.84 4.78
N GLU A 118 -22.11 0.30 3.67
CA GLU A 118 -23.16 -0.73 3.69
C GLU A 118 -22.68 -2.02 4.38
N PRO A 119 -23.58 -2.75 5.05
CA PRO A 119 -23.20 -3.93 5.84
C PRO A 119 -22.52 -5.04 5.03
N ASP A 120 -22.88 -5.20 3.76
CA ASP A 120 -22.45 -6.26 2.85
C ASP A 120 -21.38 -5.81 1.84
N HIS A 121 -20.91 -4.56 1.93
CA HIS A 121 -19.87 -4.06 1.03
C HIS A 121 -18.61 -4.95 1.02
N PRO A 122 -18.02 -5.22 -0.16
CA PRO A 122 -16.90 -6.14 -0.29
C PRO A 122 -15.64 -5.73 0.47
N THR A 123 -15.42 -4.44 0.65
CA THR A 123 -14.25 -3.91 1.36
C THR A 123 -14.64 -3.15 2.62
N VAL A 124 -13.84 -3.26 3.65
CA VAL A 124 -14.02 -2.56 4.92
C VAL A 124 -12.70 -1.95 5.35
N LEU A 125 -12.73 -0.67 5.70
CA LEU A 125 -11.66 0.04 6.38
C LEU A 125 -12.19 0.48 7.74
N LEU A 126 -11.66 -0.09 8.82
CA LEU A 126 -12.16 0.06 10.19
C LEU A 126 -11.15 0.78 11.07
N GLU A 127 -11.54 1.89 11.69
CA GLU A 127 -10.77 2.50 12.77
C GLU A 127 -10.96 1.69 14.06
N VAL A 128 -9.90 1.06 14.56
CA VAL A 128 -9.99 0.11 15.69
C VAL A 128 -10.46 0.79 16.97
N SER A 129 -9.96 1.99 17.26
CA SER A 129 -10.24 2.70 18.53
C SER A 129 -11.70 3.08 18.71
N THR A 130 -12.44 3.26 17.63
CA THR A 130 -13.84 3.71 17.66
C THR A 130 -14.82 2.69 17.11
N GLY A 131 -14.34 1.67 16.39
CA GLY A 131 -15.19 0.76 15.61
C GLY A 131 -15.86 1.41 14.39
N ARG A 132 -15.42 2.61 13.99
CA ARG A 132 -16.01 3.36 12.86
C ARG A 132 -15.48 2.84 11.53
N LYS A 133 -16.39 2.53 10.61
CA LYS A 133 -16.03 2.29 9.20
C LYS A 133 -15.68 3.61 8.53
N ILE A 134 -14.58 3.62 7.80
CA ILE A 134 -14.10 4.78 7.04
C ILE A 134 -14.71 4.73 5.65
N PRO A 135 -15.36 5.81 5.18
CA PRO A 135 -15.86 5.88 3.81
C PRO A 135 -14.67 5.84 2.82
N HIS A 136 -14.81 5.08 1.76
CA HIS A 136 -13.75 4.87 0.78
C HIS A 136 -14.33 4.43 -0.56
N TRP A 137 -13.51 4.44 -1.60
CA TRP A 137 -13.78 3.77 -2.86
C TRP A 137 -12.66 2.79 -3.20
N VAL A 138 -12.85 2.00 -4.23
CA VAL A 138 -11.89 0.97 -4.64
C VAL A 138 -11.49 1.21 -6.10
N ASP A 139 -10.19 1.17 -6.35
CA ASP A 139 -9.62 1.16 -7.68
C ASP A 139 -8.86 -0.16 -7.92
N LEU A 140 -8.83 -0.60 -9.17
CA LEU A 140 -7.87 -1.57 -9.66
C LEU A 140 -6.79 -0.81 -10.44
N ASP A 141 -5.53 -1.22 -10.29
CA ASP A 141 -4.45 -0.61 -11.06
C ASP A 141 -4.56 -1.02 -12.53
N MET A 142 -4.94 -0.05 -13.37
CA MET A 142 -5.09 -0.18 -14.81
C MET A 142 -3.92 0.47 -15.57
N SER A 143 -2.81 0.79 -14.90
CA SER A 143 -1.71 1.55 -15.50
C SER A 143 -1.02 0.81 -16.65
N THR A 144 -1.05 -0.51 -16.63
CA THR A 144 -0.49 -1.34 -17.69
C THR A 144 -1.31 -1.34 -19.00
N ASP A 145 -2.57 -0.90 -18.96
CA ASP A 145 -3.45 -0.92 -20.13
C ASP A 145 -3.07 0.13 -21.19
N ASN A 146 -2.26 1.14 -20.83
CA ASN A 146 -1.92 2.28 -21.68
C ASN A 146 -0.43 2.39 -22.07
N ASP A 147 0.41 1.48 -21.63
CA ASP A 147 1.87 1.53 -21.88
C ASP A 147 2.31 0.77 -23.13
N GLY A 148 1.35 0.25 -23.91
CA GLY A 148 1.62 -0.57 -25.10
C GLY A 148 2.08 -1.99 -24.80
N LEU A 149 2.12 -2.38 -23.53
CA LEU A 149 2.35 -3.75 -23.09
C LEU A 149 1.05 -4.56 -23.15
N GLU A 150 1.19 -5.88 -23.11
CA GLU A 150 0.05 -6.79 -23.05
C GLU A 150 -0.74 -6.56 -21.77
N ASP A 151 -2.08 -6.44 -21.87
CA ASP A 151 -2.96 -6.34 -20.70
C ASP A 151 -2.75 -7.54 -19.77
N ARG A 152 -2.49 -7.25 -18.51
CA ARG A 152 -2.21 -8.25 -17.47
C ARG A 152 -3.16 -8.12 -16.28
N PRO A 153 -4.44 -8.47 -16.46
CA PRO A 153 -5.46 -8.37 -15.43
C PRO A 153 -5.14 -9.23 -14.19
N ASP A 154 -4.28 -10.24 -14.35
CA ASP A 154 -3.78 -11.10 -13.29
C ASP A 154 -2.79 -10.39 -12.33
N GLN A 155 -2.30 -9.21 -12.69
CA GLN A 155 -1.30 -8.44 -11.91
C GLN A 155 -1.83 -7.12 -11.35
N ARG A 156 -3.11 -6.81 -11.54
CA ARG A 156 -3.70 -5.56 -11.06
C ARG A 156 -3.85 -5.56 -9.55
N GLU A 157 -3.25 -4.58 -8.88
CA GLU A 157 -3.47 -4.36 -7.46
C GLU A 157 -4.86 -3.76 -7.21
N LEU A 158 -5.47 -4.20 -6.11
CA LEU A 158 -6.69 -3.62 -5.58
C LEU A 158 -6.32 -2.58 -4.52
N MET A 159 -6.73 -1.33 -4.75
CA MET A 159 -6.46 -0.19 -3.88
C MET A 159 -7.74 0.30 -3.23
N ILE A 160 -7.73 0.43 -1.90
CA ILE A 160 -8.80 1.05 -1.12
C ILE A 160 -8.41 2.48 -0.84
N ARG A 161 -9.18 3.44 -1.35
CA ARG A 161 -8.87 4.87 -1.23
C ARG A 161 -9.77 5.53 -0.21
N PRO A 162 -9.27 5.88 0.99
CA PRO A 162 -10.05 6.60 1.98
C PRO A 162 -10.57 7.93 1.43
N ALA A 163 -11.86 8.22 1.65
CA ALA A 163 -12.48 9.48 1.22
C ALA A 163 -12.20 10.64 2.18
N GLU A 164 -11.53 10.38 3.28
CA GLU A 164 -11.08 11.35 4.26
C GLU A 164 -9.63 11.05 4.66
N ARG A 165 -8.90 12.07 5.12
CA ARG A 165 -7.59 11.86 5.72
C ARG A 165 -7.75 11.04 7.00
N LEU A 166 -6.99 9.96 7.13
CA LEU A 166 -6.98 9.14 8.34
C LEU A 166 -6.34 9.91 9.52
N LYS A 167 -6.67 9.51 10.74
CA LYS A 167 -6.07 10.09 11.94
C LYS A 167 -4.62 9.67 12.06
N ASP A 168 -3.81 10.52 12.70
CA ASP A 168 -2.43 10.21 13.04
C ASP A 168 -2.37 9.19 14.18
N ASP A 169 -1.29 8.43 14.27
CA ASP A 169 -1.00 7.45 15.33
C ASP A 169 -2.22 6.56 15.65
N THR A 170 -2.88 6.06 14.60
CA THR A 170 -4.14 5.33 14.72
C THR A 170 -4.08 4.02 13.96
N ARG A 171 -4.54 2.95 14.61
CA ARG A 171 -4.60 1.62 14.03
C ARG A 171 -5.89 1.41 13.25
N TYR A 172 -5.75 0.89 12.04
CA TYR A 172 -6.84 0.52 11.15
C TYR A 172 -6.78 -0.95 10.80
N ILE A 173 -7.95 -1.56 10.60
CA ILE A 173 -8.10 -2.90 10.04
C ILE A 173 -8.71 -2.77 8.64
N VAL A 174 -8.11 -3.46 7.70
CA VAL A 174 -8.64 -3.65 6.34
C VAL A 174 -9.18 -5.06 6.23
N ALA A 175 -10.36 -5.21 5.63
CA ALA A 175 -10.93 -6.51 5.34
C ALA A 175 -11.55 -6.53 3.94
N ILE A 176 -11.36 -7.64 3.23
CA ILE A 176 -11.90 -7.87 1.88
C ILE A 176 -12.62 -9.20 1.85
N ARG A 177 -13.81 -9.21 1.27
CA ARG A 177 -14.69 -10.38 1.17
C ARG A 177 -15.46 -10.37 -0.13
N ASN A 178 -15.85 -11.54 -0.62
CA ASN A 178 -16.76 -11.72 -1.74
C ASN A 178 -16.38 -10.97 -3.03
N VAL A 179 -15.11 -10.64 -3.21
CA VAL A 179 -14.59 -10.11 -4.47
C VAL A 179 -14.51 -11.26 -5.47
N GLU A 180 -15.02 -11.02 -6.68
CA GLU A 180 -15.04 -11.98 -7.77
C GLU A 180 -13.89 -11.74 -8.75
N ASP A 181 -13.53 -12.77 -9.48
CA ASP A 181 -12.61 -12.69 -10.62
C ASP A 181 -13.35 -12.23 -11.90
N ILE A 182 -12.60 -12.06 -12.98
CA ILE A 182 -13.15 -11.68 -14.29
C ILE A 182 -14.15 -12.71 -14.87
N ASN A 183 -14.24 -13.91 -14.28
CA ASN A 183 -15.18 -14.97 -14.66
C ASN A 183 -16.36 -15.10 -13.69
N ASP A 184 -16.61 -14.07 -12.88
CA ASP A 184 -17.69 -14.01 -11.87
C ASP A 184 -17.62 -15.13 -10.81
N LYS A 185 -16.39 -15.55 -10.46
CA LYS A 185 -16.14 -16.51 -9.38
C LYS A 185 -15.50 -15.82 -8.20
N VAL A 186 -16.02 -16.08 -7.01
CA VAL A 186 -15.41 -15.59 -5.78
C VAL A 186 -13.97 -16.08 -5.65
N ILE A 187 -13.03 -15.16 -5.53
CA ILE A 187 -11.60 -15.44 -5.43
C ILE A 187 -11.33 -16.15 -4.08
N PRO A 188 -10.70 -17.32 -4.08
CA PRO A 188 -10.39 -17.99 -2.82
C PRO A 188 -9.31 -17.23 -2.03
N PRO A 189 -9.35 -17.28 -0.69
CA PRO A 189 -8.29 -16.74 0.14
C PRO A 189 -6.97 -17.50 -0.13
N SER A 190 -5.83 -16.82 0.08
CA SER A 190 -4.54 -17.48 0.05
C SER A 190 -4.49 -18.63 1.06
N LYS A 191 -3.61 -19.60 0.83
CA LYS A 191 -3.43 -20.77 1.73
C LYS A 191 -3.13 -20.34 3.17
N VAL A 192 -2.28 -19.31 3.33
CA VAL A 192 -1.90 -18.76 4.63
C VAL A 192 -3.09 -18.10 5.31
N PHE A 193 -3.77 -17.19 4.59
CA PHE A 193 -4.94 -16.53 5.18
C PHE A 193 -6.10 -17.50 5.45
N LYS A 194 -6.31 -18.50 4.61
CA LYS A 194 -7.30 -19.57 4.85
C LYS A 194 -7.03 -20.29 6.16
N ALA A 195 -5.77 -20.66 6.46
CA ALA A 195 -5.39 -21.29 7.71
C ALA A 195 -5.60 -20.36 8.92
N ILE A 196 -5.17 -19.10 8.82
CA ILE A 196 -5.40 -18.07 9.84
C ILE A 196 -6.91 -17.91 10.09
N ARG A 197 -7.68 -17.75 9.01
CA ARG A 197 -9.13 -17.61 9.08
C ARG A 197 -9.79 -18.84 9.72
N GLY A 198 -9.33 -20.05 9.41
CA GLY A 198 -9.82 -21.31 10.01
C GLY A 198 -9.39 -21.49 11.45
N GLY A 199 -8.35 -20.83 11.91
CA GLY A 199 -7.72 -21.07 13.22
C GLY A 199 -6.86 -22.33 13.22
N GLU A 200 -6.51 -22.84 12.04
CA GLU A 200 -5.76 -24.07 11.82
C GLU A 200 -4.27 -23.78 11.66
N LEU A 201 -3.45 -24.80 11.90
CA LEU A 201 -2.03 -24.76 11.56
C LEU A 201 -1.84 -25.33 10.15
N LEU A 202 -0.85 -24.80 9.42
CA LEU A 202 -0.49 -25.36 8.13
C LEU A 202 0.24 -26.70 8.31
N SER A 203 -0.34 -27.76 7.75
CA SER A 203 0.29 -29.09 7.69
C SER A 203 1.44 -29.13 6.66
N SER A 204 1.32 -28.37 5.57
CA SER A 204 2.30 -28.28 4.49
C SER A 204 2.60 -26.83 4.13
N GLY A 205 3.82 -26.55 3.70
CA GLY A 205 4.26 -25.22 3.29
C GLY A 205 5.67 -24.91 3.74
N THR A 206 6.17 -23.73 3.35
CA THR A 206 7.48 -23.24 3.75
C THR A 206 7.55 -22.97 5.27
N PRO A 207 8.74 -22.96 5.87
CA PRO A 207 8.90 -22.53 7.26
C PRO A 207 8.30 -21.15 7.53
N ALA A 208 8.47 -20.19 6.59
CA ALA A 208 7.93 -18.83 6.70
C ALA A 208 6.40 -18.81 6.74
N GLU A 209 5.72 -19.57 5.86
CA GLU A 209 4.26 -19.70 5.86
C GLU A 209 3.75 -20.31 7.19
N LYS A 210 4.37 -21.40 7.65
CA LYS A 210 3.99 -22.04 8.91
C LYS A 210 4.18 -21.15 10.11
N TRP A 211 5.31 -20.45 10.16
CA TRP A 211 5.62 -19.48 11.21
C TRP A 211 4.64 -18.31 11.19
N SER A 212 4.35 -17.74 10.03
CA SER A 212 3.39 -16.64 9.86
C SER A 212 2.01 -17.01 10.44
N VAL A 213 1.48 -18.19 10.10
CA VAL A 213 0.20 -18.66 10.66
C VAL A 213 0.28 -18.81 12.17
N TYR A 214 1.32 -19.43 12.69
CA TYR A 214 1.48 -19.66 14.13
C TYR A 214 1.61 -18.34 14.91
N ALA A 215 2.51 -17.47 14.50
CA ALA A 215 2.85 -16.23 15.20
C ALA A 215 1.68 -15.23 15.24
N ARG A 216 0.84 -15.22 14.22
CA ARG A 216 -0.28 -14.26 14.08
C ARG A 216 -1.57 -14.69 14.76
N ARG A 217 -1.65 -15.88 15.37
CA ARG A 217 -2.91 -16.39 15.93
C ARG A 217 -3.55 -15.47 16.95
N ALA A 218 -2.76 -14.89 17.86
CA ALA A 218 -3.28 -13.97 18.88
C ALA A 218 -3.79 -12.67 18.25
N LEU A 219 -3.02 -12.08 17.35
CA LEU A 219 -3.39 -10.87 16.60
C LEU A 219 -4.69 -11.09 15.82
N TYR A 220 -4.80 -12.18 15.08
CA TYR A 220 -6.00 -12.44 14.27
C TYR A 220 -7.23 -12.81 15.06
N LYS A 221 -7.07 -13.34 16.29
CA LYS A 221 -8.20 -13.48 17.21
C LYS A 221 -8.81 -12.13 17.56
N GLU A 222 -7.97 -11.12 17.76
CA GLU A 222 -8.40 -9.75 18.01
C GLU A 222 -8.98 -9.10 16.75
N ILE A 223 -8.28 -9.15 15.61
CA ILE A 223 -8.76 -8.60 14.32
C ILE A 223 -10.16 -9.14 14.00
N PHE A 224 -10.37 -10.44 14.10
CA PHE A 224 -11.68 -11.03 13.83
C PHE A 224 -12.74 -10.61 14.85
N SER A 225 -12.36 -10.39 16.12
CA SER A 225 -13.28 -9.85 17.13
C SER A 225 -13.73 -8.42 16.81
N GLU A 226 -12.81 -7.56 16.36
CA GLU A 226 -13.15 -6.19 15.98
C GLU A 226 -14.00 -6.16 14.69
N LEU A 227 -13.70 -7.01 13.73
CA LEU A 227 -14.50 -7.14 12.51
C LEU A 227 -15.91 -7.67 12.80
N ASP A 228 -16.06 -8.64 13.70
CA ASP A 228 -17.37 -9.19 14.12
C ASP A 228 -18.24 -8.10 14.77
N LYS A 229 -17.66 -7.29 15.66
CA LYS A 229 -18.34 -6.12 16.26
C LYS A 229 -18.82 -5.12 15.18
N ALA A 230 -18.08 -5.01 14.08
CA ALA A 230 -18.43 -4.16 12.93
C ALA A 230 -19.39 -4.83 11.95
N GLY A 231 -19.88 -6.04 12.23
CA GLY A 231 -20.80 -6.80 11.37
C GLY A 231 -20.15 -7.47 10.17
N VAL A 232 -18.86 -7.79 10.26
CA VAL A 232 -18.09 -8.44 9.18
C VAL A 232 -17.81 -9.90 9.56
N GLU A 233 -18.50 -10.82 8.89
CA GLU A 233 -18.39 -12.23 9.19
C GLU A 233 -17.04 -12.82 8.74
N ARG A 234 -16.36 -13.48 9.67
CA ARG A 234 -15.05 -14.10 9.46
C ARG A 234 -15.03 -15.11 8.30
N LYS A 235 -16.12 -15.89 8.12
CA LYS A 235 -16.18 -16.95 7.11
C LYS A 235 -16.06 -16.44 5.67
N ASP A 236 -16.48 -15.18 5.42
CA ASP A 236 -16.54 -14.60 4.08
C ASP A 236 -15.24 -13.87 3.68
N LEU A 237 -14.31 -13.68 4.64
CA LEU A 237 -13.08 -12.95 4.40
C LEU A 237 -12.16 -13.67 3.40
N GLN A 238 -11.67 -12.94 2.43
CA GLN A 238 -10.62 -13.35 1.50
C GLN A 238 -9.23 -12.94 2.00
N ILE A 239 -9.16 -11.75 2.62
CA ILE A 239 -7.99 -11.25 3.34
C ILE A 239 -8.43 -10.22 4.38
N ALA A 240 -7.69 -10.12 5.48
CA ALA A 240 -7.77 -9.01 6.42
C ALA A 240 -6.37 -8.79 7.02
N TRP A 241 -6.06 -7.52 7.33
CA TRP A 241 -4.80 -7.15 7.98
C TRP A 241 -4.98 -5.81 8.71
N ASP A 242 -3.99 -5.42 9.48
CA ASP A 242 -3.98 -4.15 10.16
C ASP A 242 -2.73 -3.32 9.84
N TYR A 243 -2.86 -2.01 10.02
CA TYR A 243 -1.75 -1.08 9.94
C TYR A 243 -1.98 0.12 10.85
N THR A 244 -0.90 0.85 11.17
CA THR A 244 -0.92 2.01 12.04
C THR A 244 -0.36 3.21 11.29
N THR A 245 -1.08 4.31 11.32
CA THR A 245 -0.62 5.58 10.72
C THR A 245 0.49 6.20 11.56
N ALA A 246 1.38 6.95 10.91
CA ALA A 246 2.48 7.64 11.57
C ALA A 246 1.97 8.75 12.51
N SER A 247 2.78 9.09 13.50
CA SER A 247 2.50 10.21 14.39
C SER A 247 2.53 11.55 13.66
N LYS A 248 1.81 12.53 14.19
CA LYS A 248 1.81 13.89 13.65
C LYS A 248 3.22 14.49 13.62
N ASP A 249 4.00 14.25 14.64
CA ASP A 249 5.39 14.72 14.69
C ASP A 249 6.20 14.13 13.55
N ASN A 250 6.14 12.82 13.37
CA ASN A 250 6.85 12.13 12.31
C ASN A 250 6.50 12.68 10.93
N ILE A 251 5.21 12.90 10.65
CA ILE A 251 4.72 13.38 9.35
C ILE A 251 5.17 14.81 9.09
N SER A 252 5.16 15.69 10.11
CA SER A 252 5.27 17.13 9.91
C SER A 252 6.60 17.74 10.36
N ARG A 253 7.44 17.05 11.14
CA ARG A 253 8.66 17.62 11.74
C ARG A 253 9.61 18.26 10.74
N TRP A 254 9.81 17.64 9.57
CA TRP A 254 10.70 18.17 8.55
C TRP A 254 10.19 19.49 7.97
N ILE A 255 8.92 19.56 7.59
CA ILE A 255 8.33 20.79 7.02
C ILE A 255 8.26 21.90 8.09
N VAL A 256 7.95 21.55 9.34
CA VAL A 256 7.96 22.50 10.46
C VAL A 256 9.37 23.05 10.68
N GLN A 257 10.40 22.19 10.71
CA GLN A 257 11.77 22.61 10.87
C GLN A 257 12.23 23.51 9.69
N MET A 258 11.87 23.15 8.45
CA MET A 258 12.17 23.97 7.27
C MET A 258 11.51 25.35 7.37
N ARG A 259 10.23 25.39 7.76
CA ARG A 259 9.49 26.64 8.00
C ARG A 259 10.21 27.52 9.04
N ASP A 260 10.50 26.94 10.21
CA ASP A 260 11.08 27.67 11.32
C ASP A 260 12.47 28.21 10.98
N LYS A 261 13.29 27.42 10.28
CA LYS A 261 14.58 27.89 9.76
C LYS A 261 14.44 29.01 8.74
N ALA A 262 13.48 28.89 7.81
CA ALA A 262 13.22 29.93 6.82
C ALA A 262 12.76 31.25 7.48
N LEU A 263 11.81 31.17 8.41
CA LEU A 263 11.32 32.35 9.14
C LEU A 263 12.43 32.99 9.99
N ALA A 264 13.30 32.20 10.61
CA ALA A 264 14.44 32.72 11.35
C ALA A 264 15.44 33.52 10.49
N VAL A 265 15.55 33.16 9.20
CA VAL A 265 16.42 33.86 8.24
C VAL A 265 15.79 35.15 7.72
N VAL A 266 14.50 35.13 7.41
CA VAL A 266 13.81 36.27 6.77
C VAL A 266 13.25 37.28 7.77
N GLY A 267 13.05 36.86 9.05
CA GLY A 267 12.46 37.72 10.10
C GLY A 267 10.99 38.05 9.85
N ASP A 268 10.47 38.97 10.65
CA ASP A 268 9.05 39.40 10.62
C ASP A 268 8.70 40.20 9.36
N ASP A 269 9.69 40.86 8.76
CA ASP A 269 9.50 41.71 7.58
C ASP A 269 9.45 40.91 6.26
N GLY A 270 9.70 39.60 6.32
CA GLY A 270 9.74 38.73 5.16
C GLY A 270 11.02 38.87 4.33
N PRO A 271 11.14 38.17 3.20
CA PRO A 271 12.32 38.21 2.36
C PRO A 271 12.46 39.54 1.67
N THR A 272 13.69 40.09 1.59
CA THR A 272 13.98 41.30 0.81
C THR A 272 13.83 41.02 -0.68
N PHE A 273 13.20 41.95 -1.38
CA PHE A 273 13.08 41.86 -2.83
C PHE A 273 13.40 43.21 -3.49
N LYS A 274 13.80 43.17 -4.76
CA LYS A 274 13.96 44.37 -5.61
C LYS A 274 13.09 44.18 -6.84
N LEU A 275 12.25 45.16 -7.11
CA LEU A 275 11.52 45.25 -8.36
C LEU A 275 12.51 45.58 -9.48
N LYS A 276 12.63 44.69 -10.48
CA LYS A 276 13.52 44.92 -11.62
C LYS A 276 12.81 45.60 -12.78
N GLU A 277 11.59 45.21 -13.08
CA GLU A 277 10.82 45.63 -14.23
C GLU A 277 9.33 45.43 -13.97
N VAL A 278 8.51 46.32 -14.52
CA VAL A 278 7.06 46.20 -14.56
C VAL A 278 6.63 46.18 -16.00
N GLU A 279 6.09 45.07 -16.49
CA GLU A 279 5.45 45.03 -17.81
C GLU A 279 3.96 45.34 -17.64
N GLU A 280 3.48 46.37 -18.34
CA GLU A 280 2.05 46.57 -18.48
C GLU A 280 1.52 45.63 -19.56
N LEU A 281 0.73 44.64 -19.14
CA LEU A 281 0.00 43.79 -20.06
C LEU A 281 -1.11 44.59 -20.70
N THR A 282 -0.92 45.03 -21.95
CA THR A 282 -2.00 45.56 -22.76
C THR A 282 -2.90 44.43 -23.20
N ASP A 283 -4.17 44.44 -22.77
CA ASP A 283 -5.20 43.53 -23.26
C ASP A 283 -5.26 43.57 -24.78
N SER A 284 -5.00 42.45 -25.43
CA SER A 284 -5.14 42.25 -26.89
C SER A 284 -6.48 41.68 -27.23
#